data_d4096145b1856a5c340f4be3ac6dfc9a
#
_entry.id   d4096145b1856a5c340f4be3ac6dfc9a
#
_cell.length_a   1.000
_cell.length_b   1.000
_cell.length_c   1.000
_cell.angle_alpha   90.00
_cell.angle_beta   90.00
_cell.angle_gamma   90.00
#
_symmetry.space_group_name_H-M   'P 1'
#
loop_
_entity.id
_entity.type
_entity.pdbx_description
1 polymer ?
#
loop_
_entity_poly.entity_id
_entity_poly.type
_entity_poly.pdbx_seq_one_letter_code
_entity_poly.pdbx_strand_id
1 'polypeptide(L)'
;MDIKGKKFVVVGGAGLIGSHTVDTLLKDDVKEVVIYDNFVRGTQENLNNALRDPRVRIFEVGGDVMQTDILQAAFEGADGVFHLAALWLLQCHEYPRTAFDVNIRGTFNVMEACVAKRVKRLVYSSSASVYGDAVEEPMTEDHPFNNKNFYGATKIAGEAMMRSFHHRYGLNYVGLRYMNVYGPRQDYHGAYIAVIMKMLDAIDKGESPTIMGDGSEAFDFVAVEDCALANVCAMKSDAVDSFYNVGTGKRTSLKELAEKLLVLMGCPSPIQFAPRSQATLVRNRVGSAEKASAEIGFTSQIDLNEGLQRLIDWRASHKAEVAARRHAVGLFS
;
A
#
# COMPACT_ATOMS: atom_id res chain seq x y z
N MET A 1 8.96 19.30 3.36
CA MET A 1 10.05 19.91 2.55
C MET A 1 9.50 20.36 1.19
N ASP A 2 10.08 21.42 0.57
CA ASP A 2 9.77 21.71 -0.83
C ASP A 2 10.29 20.59 -1.74
N ILE A 3 9.45 20.08 -2.66
CA ILE A 3 9.79 18.99 -3.59
C ILE A 3 10.15 19.47 -4.99
N LYS A 4 10.01 20.77 -5.27
CA LYS A 4 10.33 21.36 -6.56
C LYS A 4 11.81 21.20 -6.92
N GLY A 5 12.09 20.72 -8.13
CA GLY A 5 13.45 20.51 -8.62
C GLY A 5 14.23 19.42 -7.86
N LYS A 6 13.56 18.55 -7.11
CA LYS A 6 14.18 17.49 -6.29
C LYS A 6 14.10 16.14 -6.96
N LYS A 7 15.04 15.26 -6.55
CA LYS A 7 15.13 13.86 -6.99
C LYS A 7 14.56 12.95 -5.92
N PHE A 8 13.70 12.02 -6.34
CA PHE A 8 13.07 11.04 -5.47
C PHE A 8 13.35 9.60 -5.93
N VAL A 9 13.50 8.70 -4.97
CA VAL A 9 13.54 7.26 -5.24
C VAL A 9 12.29 6.61 -4.63
N VAL A 10 11.59 5.80 -5.42
CA VAL A 10 10.42 5.04 -4.99
C VAL A 10 10.79 3.56 -4.96
N VAL A 11 11.07 3.05 -3.76
CA VAL A 11 11.39 1.64 -3.52
C VAL A 11 10.08 0.85 -3.45
N GLY A 12 9.88 -0.10 -4.36
CA GLY A 12 8.58 -0.72 -4.61
C GLY A 12 7.70 0.13 -5.53
N GLY A 13 8.33 0.89 -6.44
CA GLY A 13 7.66 1.88 -7.28
C GLY A 13 6.80 1.30 -8.40
N ALA A 14 6.95 0.03 -8.75
CA ALA A 14 6.10 -0.67 -9.72
C ALA A 14 4.87 -1.35 -9.10
N GLY A 15 4.78 -1.36 -7.75
CA GLY A 15 3.64 -1.91 -7.00
C GLY A 15 2.40 -1.02 -7.04
N LEU A 16 1.32 -1.48 -6.37
CA LEU A 16 0.04 -0.78 -6.30
C LEU A 16 0.19 0.67 -5.83
N ILE A 17 0.64 0.89 -4.59
CA ILE A 17 0.74 2.25 -4.03
C ILE A 17 1.91 3.00 -4.66
N GLY A 18 3.03 2.30 -4.96
CA GLY A 18 4.24 2.89 -5.52
C GLY A 18 3.99 3.56 -6.86
N SER A 19 3.32 2.89 -7.78
CA SER A 19 3.04 3.43 -9.12
C SER A 19 2.12 4.64 -9.10
N HIS A 20 1.11 4.67 -8.19
CA HIS A 20 0.28 5.86 -7.99
C HIS A 20 1.04 6.99 -7.29
N THR A 21 1.99 6.66 -6.41
CA THR A 21 2.89 7.67 -5.79
C THR A 21 3.76 8.33 -6.86
N VAL A 22 4.31 7.56 -7.81
CA VAL A 22 5.05 8.09 -8.97
C VAL A 22 4.16 9.04 -9.77
N ASP A 23 2.95 8.61 -10.16
CA ASP A 23 2.00 9.46 -10.90
C ASP A 23 1.65 10.74 -10.15
N THR A 24 1.53 10.68 -8.82
CA THR A 24 1.20 11.83 -8.00
C THR A 24 2.38 12.81 -7.88
N LEU A 25 3.61 12.29 -7.75
CA LEU A 25 4.83 13.11 -7.78
C LEU A 25 5.01 13.89 -9.09
N LEU A 26 4.61 13.29 -10.21
CA LEU A 26 4.74 13.91 -11.54
C LEU A 26 3.79 15.11 -11.75
N LYS A 27 2.76 15.26 -10.91
CA LYS A 27 1.90 16.45 -10.91
C LYS A 27 2.61 17.70 -10.37
N ASP A 28 3.70 17.50 -9.64
CA ASP A 28 4.58 18.55 -9.14
C ASP A 28 5.80 18.72 -10.06
N ASP A 29 6.51 19.84 -9.91
CA ASP A 29 7.71 20.17 -10.67
C ASP A 29 8.96 19.49 -10.06
N VAL A 30 8.95 18.15 -9.98
CA VAL A 30 10.09 17.36 -9.50
C VAL A 30 11.14 17.23 -10.61
N LYS A 31 12.40 17.08 -10.24
CA LYS A 31 13.51 16.93 -11.17
C LYS A 31 13.60 15.52 -11.75
N GLU A 32 13.51 14.52 -10.90
CA GLU A 32 13.72 13.11 -11.27
C GLU A 32 12.98 12.18 -10.31
N VAL A 33 12.37 11.13 -10.83
CA VAL A 33 11.79 10.01 -10.07
C VAL A 33 12.45 8.72 -10.53
N VAL A 34 13.19 8.07 -9.62
CA VAL A 34 13.83 6.77 -9.85
C VAL A 34 12.98 5.68 -9.25
N ILE A 35 12.62 4.70 -10.02
CA ILE A 35 11.89 3.52 -9.58
C ILE A 35 12.89 2.43 -9.24
N TYR A 36 12.86 1.94 -7.99
CA TYR A 36 13.65 0.82 -7.53
C TYR A 36 12.70 -0.33 -7.17
N ASP A 37 12.62 -1.33 -8.04
CA ASP A 37 11.67 -2.46 -7.90
C ASP A 37 12.26 -3.71 -8.54
N ASN A 38 12.09 -4.86 -7.92
CA ASN A 38 12.53 -6.16 -8.46
C ASN A 38 11.45 -6.86 -9.31
N PHE A 39 10.29 -6.24 -9.47
CA PHE A 39 9.16 -6.73 -10.25
C PHE A 39 8.61 -8.10 -9.85
N VAL A 40 8.85 -8.54 -8.60
CA VAL A 40 8.27 -9.79 -8.08
C VAL A 40 6.74 -9.67 -7.96
N ARG A 41 6.23 -8.49 -7.62
CA ARG A 41 4.79 -8.17 -7.58
C ARG A 41 4.41 -6.99 -8.44
N GLY A 42 5.22 -5.95 -8.41
CA GLY A 42 5.08 -4.80 -9.28
C GLY A 42 5.23 -5.22 -10.75
N THR A 43 4.64 -4.44 -11.64
CA THR A 43 4.70 -4.71 -13.07
C THR A 43 5.07 -3.46 -13.84
N GLN A 44 5.73 -3.63 -14.98
CA GLN A 44 6.09 -2.50 -15.82
C GLN A 44 4.86 -1.79 -16.38
N GLU A 45 3.78 -2.53 -16.62
CA GLU A 45 2.51 -1.98 -17.11
C GLU A 45 1.91 -0.95 -16.15
N ASN A 46 2.11 -1.13 -14.82
CA ASN A 46 1.69 -0.13 -13.83
C ASN A 46 2.40 1.22 -14.02
N LEU A 47 3.51 1.23 -14.74
CA LEU A 47 4.37 2.39 -14.98
C LEU A 47 4.24 2.95 -16.41
N ASN A 48 3.46 2.34 -17.28
CA ASN A 48 3.38 2.69 -18.71
C ASN A 48 3.14 4.19 -18.97
N ASN A 49 2.31 4.84 -18.16
CA ASN A 49 2.07 6.27 -18.30
C ASN A 49 3.24 7.10 -17.72
N ALA A 50 3.73 6.73 -16.54
CA ALA A 50 4.82 7.44 -15.88
C ALA A 50 6.12 7.39 -16.71
N LEU A 51 6.43 6.27 -17.35
CA LEU A 51 7.64 6.09 -18.17
C LEU A 51 7.66 6.91 -19.47
N ARG A 52 6.54 7.53 -19.84
CA ARG A 52 6.51 8.50 -20.94
C ARG A 52 7.05 9.87 -20.53
N ASP A 53 7.10 10.13 -19.25
CA ASP A 53 7.67 11.38 -18.70
C ASP A 53 9.20 11.24 -18.61
N PRO A 54 9.99 12.12 -19.22
CA PRO A 54 11.45 12.03 -19.24
C PRO A 54 12.08 12.18 -17.85
N ARG A 55 11.34 12.62 -16.84
CA ARG A 55 11.79 12.69 -15.46
C ARG A 55 11.80 11.33 -14.75
N VAL A 56 11.16 10.30 -15.34
CA VAL A 56 11.01 8.97 -14.73
C VAL A 56 11.95 7.97 -15.37
N ARG A 57 12.64 7.22 -14.54
CA ARG A 57 13.38 6.03 -15.01
C ARG A 57 13.32 4.89 -14.00
N ILE A 58 13.42 3.68 -14.51
CA ILE A 58 13.66 2.49 -13.70
C ILE A 58 15.17 2.42 -13.44
N PHE A 59 15.58 2.09 -12.22
CA PHE A 59 16.98 1.83 -11.92
C PHE A 59 17.44 0.54 -12.62
N GLU A 60 18.51 0.63 -13.39
CA GLU A 60 18.86 -0.39 -14.39
C GLU A 60 19.31 -1.73 -13.82
N VAL A 61 19.81 -1.75 -12.58
CA VAL A 61 20.42 -2.94 -11.98
C VAL A 61 19.72 -3.28 -10.68
N GLY A 62 19.27 -4.53 -10.55
CA GLY A 62 18.70 -5.03 -9.31
C GLY A 62 17.28 -4.53 -9.08
N GLY A 63 17.02 -4.01 -7.89
CA GLY A 63 15.69 -3.63 -7.41
C GLY A 63 15.33 -4.34 -6.12
N ASP A 64 16.21 -5.23 -5.65
CA ASP A 64 16.04 -5.96 -4.41
C ASP A 64 16.64 -5.17 -3.23
N VAL A 65 15.83 -4.96 -2.20
CA VAL A 65 16.24 -4.26 -0.96
C VAL A 65 17.30 -5.02 -0.16
N MET A 66 17.63 -6.25 -0.56
CA MET A 66 18.72 -7.04 0.03
C MET A 66 20.08 -6.74 -0.58
N GLN A 67 20.13 -6.07 -1.73
CA GLN A 67 21.36 -5.70 -2.44
C GLN A 67 21.83 -4.31 -2.01
N THR A 68 22.56 -4.23 -0.92
CA THR A 68 22.87 -2.96 -0.21
C THR A 68 23.70 -1.98 -1.02
N ASP A 69 24.68 -2.43 -1.78
CA ASP A 69 25.53 -1.61 -2.65
C ASP A 69 24.74 -1.02 -3.83
N ILE A 70 23.90 -1.83 -4.45
CA ILE A 70 23.02 -1.42 -5.55
C ILE A 70 21.95 -0.42 -5.03
N LEU A 71 21.37 -0.69 -3.86
CA LEU A 71 20.42 0.19 -3.21
C LEU A 71 21.04 1.57 -2.91
N GLN A 72 22.27 1.60 -2.39
CA GLN A 72 23.00 2.85 -2.18
C GLN A 72 23.29 3.59 -3.50
N ALA A 73 23.62 2.87 -4.56
CA ALA A 73 23.83 3.47 -5.88
C ALA A 73 22.52 4.10 -6.41
N ALA A 74 21.37 3.45 -6.22
CA ALA A 74 20.07 4.01 -6.59
C ALA A 74 19.74 5.31 -5.83
N PHE A 75 20.20 5.44 -4.58
CA PHE A 75 19.94 6.61 -3.72
C PHE A 75 20.93 7.77 -3.94
N GLU A 76 21.91 7.62 -4.82
CA GLU A 76 22.88 8.69 -5.10
C GLU A 76 22.20 9.98 -5.53
N GLY A 77 22.43 11.06 -4.79
CA GLY A 77 21.85 12.37 -5.04
C GLY A 77 20.32 12.48 -4.81
N ALA A 78 19.69 11.48 -4.18
CA ALA A 78 18.28 11.54 -3.84
C ALA A 78 18.02 12.53 -2.69
N ASP A 79 17.03 13.41 -2.87
CA ASP A 79 16.55 14.29 -1.81
C ASP A 79 15.56 13.58 -0.87
N GLY A 80 14.73 12.70 -1.40
CA GLY A 80 13.76 11.93 -0.63
C GLY A 80 13.57 10.50 -1.15
N VAL A 81 13.17 9.61 -0.25
CA VAL A 81 12.91 8.20 -0.55
C VAL A 81 11.52 7.83 -0.06
N PHE A 82 10.78 7.08 -0.86
CA PHE A 82 9.55 6.41 -0.47
C PHE A 82 9.84 4.91 -0.37
N HIS A 83 9.65 4.33 0.80
CA HIS A 83 9.86 2.90 1.01
C HIS A 83 8.54 2.15 1.09
N LEU A 84 8.15 1.56 -0.03
CA LEU A 84 6.89 0.84 -0.22
C LEU A 84 7.09 -0.67 -0.46
N ALA A 85 8.32 -1.10 -0.73
CA ALA A 85 8.64 -2.51 -0.95
C ALA A 85 8.43 -3.33 0.33
N ALA A 86 7.60 -4.34 0.25
CA ALA A 86 7.35 -5.31 1.33
C ALA A 86 6.65 -6.55 0.78
N LEU A 87 6.84 -7.68 1.43
CA LEU A 87 5.91 -8.80 1.34
C LEU A 87 4.65 -8.46 2.15
N TRP A 88 3.49 -8.77 1.62
CA TRP A 88 2.22 -8.47 2.25
C TRP A 88 1.72 -9.60 3.17
N LEU A 89 0.57 -9.36 3.84
CA LEU A 89 0.03 -10.17 4.92
C LEU A 89 0.14 -11.68 4.72
N LEU A 90 -0.28 -12.19 3.56
CA LEU A 90 -0.43 -13.61 3.36
C LEU A 90 0.86 -14.27 2.90
N GLN A 91 1.69 -13.57 2.15
CA GLN A 91 3.07 -14.01 1.88
C GLN A 91 3.89 -14.07 3.18
N CYS A 92 3.67 -13.15 4.11
CA CYS A 92 4.31 -13.19 5.43
C CYS A 92 3.85 -14.39 6.26
N HIS A 93 2.60 -14.82 6.10
CA HIS A 93 2.10 -16.01 6.78
C HIS A 93 2.70 -17.29 6.19
N GLU A 94 2.78 -17.37 4.88
CA GLU A 94 3.26 -18.54 4.15
C GLU A 94 4.80 -18.65 4.19
N TYR A 95 5.50 -17.52 4.05
CA TYR A 95 6.96 -17.45 3.97
C TYR A 95 7.56 -16.52 5.04
N PRO A 96 7.44 -16.83 6.35
CA PRO A 96 7.83 -15.93 7.43
C PRO A 96 9.34 -15.61 7.44
N ARG A 97 10.20 -16.53 7.00
CA ARG A 97 11.64 -16.28 6.89
C ARG A 97 11.94 -15.24 5.81
N THR A 98 11.35 -15.39 4.63
CA THR A 98 11.49 -14.40 3.54
C THR A 98 10.88 -13.07 3.94
N ALA A 99 9.76 -13.07 4.68
CA ALA A 99 9.16 -11.85 5.21
C ALA A 99 10.08 -11.14 6.22
N PHE A 100 10.78 -11.88 7.08
CA PHE A 100 11.80 -11.30 7.95
C PHE A 100 12.91 -10.63 7.13
N ASP A 101 13.43 -11.33 6.13
CA ASP A 101 14.51 -10.80 5.29
C ASP A 101 14.05 -9.53 4.54
N VAL A 102 12.93 -9.58 3.82
CA VAL A 102 12.48 -8.45 3.00
C VAL A 102 11.94 -7.30 3.86
N ASN A 103 11.02 -7.59 4.81
CA ASN A 103 10.32 -6.53 5.52
C ASN A 103 11.11 -5.93 6.69
N ILE A 104 12.02 -6.70 7.32
CA ILE A 104 12.84 -6.22 8.46
C ILE A 104 14.25 -5.87 7.99
N ARG A 105 15.01 -6.83 7.46
CA ARG A 105 16.39 -6.56 6.99
C ARG A 105 16.40 -5.62 5.80
N GLY A 106 15.49 -5.81 4.83
CA GLY A 106 15.37 -4.92 3.68
C GLY A 106 15.01 -3.49 4.11
N THR A 107 14.11 -3.31 5.07
CA THR A 107 13.79 -1.99 5.63
C THR A 107 15.00 -1.38 6.34
N PHE A 108 15.76 -2.18 7.10
CA PHE A 108 17.02 -1.74 7.71
C PHE A 108 18.03 -1.27 6.65
N ASN A 109 18.22 -2.04 5.56
CA ASN A 109 19.11 -1.68 4.46
C ASN A 109 18.70 -0.36 3.79
N VAL A 110 17.39 -0.12 3.62
CA VAL A 110 16.88 1.15 3.07
C VAL A 110 17.25 2.32 3.98
N MET A 111 17.10 2.18 5.31
CA MET A 111 17.49 3.22 6.26
C MET A 111 18.99 3.48 6.25
N GLU A 112 19.82 2.42 6.23
CA GLU A 112 21.28 2.56 6.12
C GLU A 112 21.68 3.30 4.83
N ALA A 113 21.06 2.94 3.69
CA ALA A 113 21.31 3.62 2.42
C ALA A 113 20.88 5.10 2.47
N CYS A 114 19.75 5.42 3.11
CA CYS A 114 19.33 6.80 3.33
C CYS A 114 20.36 7.59 4.14
N VAL A 115 20.88 7.04 5.22
CA VAL A 115 21.91 7.68 6.05
C VAL A 115 23.21 7.84 5.26
N ALA A 116 23.69 6.78 4.60
CA ALA A 116 24.93 6.77 3.83
C ALA A 116 24.90 7.82 2.69
N LYS A 117 23.75 7.99 2.04
CA LYS A 117 23.54 8.91 0.92
C LYS A 117 22.97 10.28 1.34
N ARG A 118 22.84 10.53 2.64
CA ARG A 118 22.35 11.79 3.21
C ARG A 118 20.99 12.21 2.67
N VAL A 119 20.10 11.23 2.48
CA VAL A 119 18.71 11.46 2.08
C VAL A 119 18.04 12.35 3.13
N LYS A 120 17.38 13.42 2.68
CA LYS A 120 16.80 14.44 3.57
C LYS A 120 15.54 13.96 4.28
N ARG A 121 14.77 13.06 3.64
CA ARG A 121 13.52 12.51 4.18
C ARG A 121 13.20 11.13 3.62
N LEU A 122 12.74 10.25 4.51
CA LEU A 122 12.19 8.95 4.19
C LEU A 122 10.69 8.91 4.53
N VAL A 123 9.84 8.55 3.57
CA VAL A 123 8.44 8.19 3.82
C VAL A 123 8.34 6.68 3.87
N TYR A 124 7.92 6.15 5.02
CA TYR A 124 7.83 4.71 5.28
C TYR A 124 6.40 4.20 5.19
N SER A 125 6.18 3.19 4.38
CA SER A 125 4.92 2.47 4.27
C SER A 125 4.74 1.51 5.45
N SER A 126 4.09 1.98 6.52
CA SER A 126 3.58 1.14 7.58
C SER A 126 2.19 0.58 7.21
N SER A 127 1.43 0.11 8.17
CA SER A 127 0.11 -0.51 7.94
C SER A 127 -0.73 -0.46 9.22
N ALA A 128 -2.04 -0.33 9.07
CA ALA A 128 -2.98 -0.54 10.17
C ALA A 128 -2.93 -1.98 10.76
N SER A 129 -2.19 -2.89 10.12
CA SER A 129 -1.91 -4.21 10.68
C SER A 129 -1.10 -4.18 11.98
N VAL A 130 -0.43 -3.06 12.31
CA VAL A 130 0.23 -2.86 13.61
C VAL A 130 -0.77 -2.89 14.76
N TYR A 131 -1.97 -2.43 14.53
CA TYR A 131 -3.05 -2.39 15.53
C TYR A 131 -3.71 -3.75 15.77
N GLY A 132 -3.76 -4.63 14.76
CA GLY A 132 -4.56 -5.85 14.83
C GLY A 132 -6.06 -5.57 14.74
N ASP A 133 -6.85 -6.22 15.60
CA ASP A 133 -8.27 -5.95 15.77
C ASP A 133 -8.48 -4.73 16.68
N ALA A 134 -9.47 -3.91 16.41
CA ALA A 134 -9.72 -2.70 17.17
C ALA A 134 -10.06 -3.01 18.64
N VAL A 135 -9.40 -2.33 19.56
CA VAL A 135 -9.75 -2.27 20.97
C VAL A 135 -10.70 -1.11 21.21
N GLU A 136 -10.46 -0.01 20.49
CA GLU A 136 -11.29 1.20 20.48
C GLU A 136 -11.48 1.68 19.05
N GLU A 137 -12.63 2.25 18.73
CA GLU A 137 -12.95 2.85 17.43
C GLU A 137 -13.43 4.30 17.57
N PRO A 138 -12.97 5.23 16.70
CA PRO A 138 -11.96 5.00 15.66
C PRO A 138 -10.57 4.82 16.26
N MET A 139 -9.73 4.01 15.60
CA MET A 139 -8.33 3.80 16.00
C MET A 139 -7.52 5.06 15.73
N THR A 140 -6.98 5.68 16.76
CA THR A 140 -6.01 6.77 16.64
C THR A 140 -4.59 6.20 16.53
N GLU A 141 -3.59 7.06 16.33
CA GLU A 141 -2.19 6.63 16.29
C GLU A 141 -1.67 6.15 17.66
N ASP A 142 -2.35 6.50 18.75
CA ASP A 142 -2.07 6.05 20.11
C ASP A 142 -2.75 4.72 20.47
N HIS A 143 -3.59 4.18 19.58
CA HIS A 143 -4.21 2.87 19.78
C HIS A 143 -3.14 1.79 20.02
N PRO A 144 -3.32 0.89 21.01
CA PRO A 144 -2.34 -0.12 21.34
C PRO A 144 -2.07 -1.10 20.20
N PHE A 145 -0.84 -1.59 20.12
CA PHE A 145 -0.47 -2.66 19.19
C PHE A 145 -1.03 -4.01 19.68
N ASN A 146 -2.18 -4.40 19.13
CA ASN A 146 -2.86 -5.67 19.39
C ASN A 146 -2.68 -6.67 18.23
N ASN A 147 -1.58 -6.54 17.48
CA ASN A 147 -1.28 -7.38 16.34
C ASN A 147 -1.06 -8.85 16.71
N LYS A 148 -1.59 -9.78 15.91
CA LYS A 148 -1.46 -11.23 16.06
C LYS A 148 -0.93 -11.93 14.81
N ASN A 149 -0.46 -11.19 13.79
CA ASN A 149 0.08 -11.76 12.58
C ASN A 149 1.51 -11.29 12.29
N PHE A 150 2.26 -12.08 11.53
CA PHE A 150 3.68 -11.81 11.29
C PHE A 150 3.90 -10.54 10.46
N TYR A 151 3.02 -10.22 9.51
CA TYR A 151 3.11 -8.98 8.72
C TYR A 151 3.05 -7.74 9.61
N GLY A 152 2.06 -7.66 10.50
CA GLY A 152 1.97 -6.55 11.44
C GLY A 152 3.20 -6.48 12.36
N ALA A 153 3.74 -7.63 12.81
CA ALA A 153 4.98 -7.66 13.58
C ALA A 153 6.17 -7.07 12.80
N THR A 154 6.29 -7.37 11.49
CA THR A 154 7.34 -6.76 10.66
C THR A 154 7.18 -5.26 10.51
N LYS A 155 5.94 -4.76 10.46
CA LYS A 155 5.66 -3.31 10.36
C LYS A 155 5.95 -2.60 11.69
N ILE A 156 5.60 -3.21 12.84
CA ILE A 156 5.97 -2.70 14.18
C ILE A 156 7.50 -2.63 14.31
N ALA A 157 8.22 -3.67 13.89
CA ALA A 157 9.68 -3.66 13.89
C ALA A 157 10.24 -2.51 13.02
N GLY A 158 9.66 -2.29 11.83
CA GLY A 158 10.02 -1.18 10.96
C GLY A 158 9.83 0.19 11.62
N GLU A 159 8.69 0.42 12.28
CA GLU A 159 8.42 1.66 13.02
C GLU A 159 9.43 1.90 14.15
N ALA A 160 9.73 0.86 14.94
CA ALA A 160 10.72 0.94 16.01
C ALA A 160 12.13 1.25 15.48
N MET A 161 12.52 0.63 14.36
CA MET A 161 13.79 0.91 13.70
C MET A 161 13.86 2.33 13.14
N MET A 162 12.78 2.85 12.51
CA MET A 162 12.72 4.24 12.00
C MET A 162 13.01 5.24 13.12
N ARG A 163 12.34 5.10 14.27
CA ARG A 163 12.58 5.95 15.44
C ARG A 163 14.02 5.85 15.94
N SER A 164 14.57 4.65 16.02
CA SER A 164 15.96 4.43 16.42
C SER A 164 16.97 5.09 15.46
N PHE A 165 16.73 5.02 14.14
CA PHE A 165 17.57 5.67 13.14
C PHE A 165 17.48 7.20 13.19
N HIS A 166 16.28 7.73 13.45
CA HIS A 166 16.11 9.17 13.67
C HIS A 166 16.97 9.65 14.84
N HIS A 167 16.83 9.04 16.01
CA HIS A 167 17.55 9.46 17.22
C HIS A 167 19.08 9.24 17.12
N ARG A 168 19.50 8.18 16.42
CA ARG A 168 20.93 7.86 16.32
C ARG A 168 21.64 8.59 15.21
N TYR A 169 21.03 8.75 14.05
CA TYR A 169 21.67 9.20 12.83
C TYR A 169 21.02 10.47 12.24
N GLY A 170 19.96 10.99 12.86
CA GLY A 170 19.24 12.16 12.37
C GLY A 170 18.44 11.92 11.10
N LEU A 171 18.09 10.66 10.77
CA LEU A 171 17.27 10.35 9.61
C LEU A 171 15.86 10.89 9.82
N ASN A 172 15.47 11.94 9.10
CA ASN A 172 14.10 12.44 9.13
C ASN A 172 13.17 11.46 8.41
N TYR A 173 12.11 11.04 9.08
CA TYR A 173 11.12 10.16 8.49
C TYR A 173 9.68 10.55 8.87
N VAL A 174 8.75 10.08 8.04
CA VAL A 174 7.31 10.02 8.33
C VAL A 174 6.83 8.62 7.97
N GLY A 175 6.09 7.96 8.88
CA GLY A 175 5.49 6.67 8.62
C GLY A 175 3.98 6.79 8.39
N LEU A 176 3.45 6.02 7.45
CA LEU A 176 2.04 6.03 7.08
C LEU A 176 1.41 4.66 7.33
N ARG A 177 0.43 4.59 8.24
CA ARG A 177 -0.34 3.39 8.57
C ARG A 177 -1.58 3.34 7.68
N TYR A 178 -1.44 2.74 6.50
CA TYR A 178 -2.57 2.61 5.58
C TYR A 178 -3.64 1.67 6.14
N MET A 179 -4.90 2.09 6.00
CA MET A 179 -6.07 1.25 6.26
C MET A 179 -6.25 0.24 5.11
N ASN A 180 -7.43 -0.16 4.73
CA ASN A 180 -7.63 -1.16 3.69
C ASN A 180 -7.57 -0.53 2.29
N VAL A 181 -6.39 -0.57 1.69
CA VAL A 181 -6.14 0.05 0.36
C VAL A 181 -6.78 -0.77 -0.75
N TYR A 182 -7.45 -0.08 -1.68
CA TYR A 182 -8.01 -0.66 -2.89
C TYR A 182 -7.90 0.33 -4.06
N GLY A 183 -8.01 -0.16 -5.30
CA GLY A 183 -8.07 0.71 -6.47
C GLY A 183 -7.46 0.10 -7.74
N PRO A 184 -7.37 0.88 -8.82
CA PRO A 184 -6.72 0.47 -10.07
C PRO A 184 -5.30 -0.06 -9.85
N ARG A 185 -4.84 -0.97 -10.71
CA ARG A 185 -3.56 -1.68 -10.61
C ARG A 185 -3.46 -2.63 -9.41
N GLN A 186 -4.56 -2.90 -8.71
CA GLN A 186 -4.56 -3.84 -7.61
C GLN A 186 -4.19 -5.24 -8.10
N ASP A 187 -3.25 -5.87 -7.36
CA ASP A 187 -2.78 -7.21 -7.65
C ASP A 187 -3.92 -8.24 -7.53
N TYR A 188 -3.96 -9.16 -8.48
CA TYR A 188 -4.92 -10.26 -8.56
C TYR A 188 -4.22 -11.62 -8.65
N HIS A 189 -2.92 -11.66 -8.32
CA HIS A 189 -2.13 -12.89 -8.34
C HIS A 189 -2.26 -13.66 -7.01
N GLY A 190 -2.40 -14.97 -7.12
CA GLY A 190 -2.31 -15.90 -6.00
C GLY A 190 -3.64 -16.17 -5.28
N ALA A 191 -3.59 -17.11 -4.35
CA ALA A 191 -4.72 -17.54 -3.52
C ALA A 191 -5.28 -16.43 -2.61
N TYR A 192 -4.64 -15.28 -2.59
CA TYR A 192 -4.80 -14.23 -1.59
C TYR A 192 -5.20 -12.88 -2.19
N ILE A 193 -6.07 -12.93 -3.17
CA ILE A 193 -6.68 -11.74 -3.75
C ILE A 193 -7.47 -10.99 -2.67
N ALA A 194 -7.35 -9.67 -2.62
CA ALA A 194 -8.14 -8.84 -1.71
C ALA A 194 -9.64 -9.13 -1.84
N VAL A 195 -10.38 -8.99 -0.74
CA VAL A 195 -11.80 -9.34 -0.68
C VAL A 195 -12.63 -8.69 -1.80
N ILE A 196 -12.36 -7.43 -2.12
CA ILE A 196 -13.01 -6.70 -3.23
C ILE A 196 -12.80 -7.43 -4.57
N MET A 197 -11.56 -7.83 -4.85
CA MET A 197 -11.24 -8.51 -6.12
C MET A 197 -11.90 -9.89 -6.24
N LYS A 198 -12.01 -10.63 -5.13
CA LYS A 198 -12.74 -11.92 -5.10
C LYS A 198 -14.22 -11.73 -5.36
N MET A 199 -14.83 -10.70 -4.77
CA MET A 199 -16.23 -10.37 -5.02
C MET A 199 -16.45 -9.98 -6.48
N LEU A 200 -15.60 -9.11 -7.04
CA LEU A 200 -15.65 -8.72 -8.45
C LEU A 200 -15.48 -9.91 -9.39
N ASP A 201 -14.56 -10.84 -9.08
CA ASP A 201 -14.35 -12.04 -9.89
C ASP A 201 -15.59 -12.95 -9.92
N ALA A 202 -16.29 -13.12 -8.80
CA ALA A 202 -17.53 -13.88 -8.73
C ALA A 202 -18.63 -13.19 -9.56
N ILE A 203 -18.80 -11.87 -9.38
CA ILE A 203 -19.80 -11.08 -10.11
C ILE A 203 -19.53 -11.12 -11.62
N ASP A 204 -18.28 -10.97 -12.07
CA ASP A 204 -17.89 -11.05 -13.49
C ASP A 204 -18.23 -12.40 -14.13
N LYS A 205 -18.28 -13.49 -13.33
CA LYS A 205 -18.69 -14.83 -13.76
C LYS A 205 -20.21 -15.05 -13.71
N GLY A 206 -20.98 -14.08 -13.23
CA GLY A 206 -22.41 -14.24 -12.95
C GLY A 206 -22.71 -15.05 -11.67
N GLU A 207 -21.69 -15.23 -10.83
CA GLU A 207 -21.79 -15.96 -9.56
C GLU A 207 -22.13 -15.00 -8.40
N SER A 208 -22.70 -15.53 -7.34
CA SER A 208 -22.94 -14.80 -6.10
C SER A 208 -21.65 -14.52 -5.36
N PRO A 209 -21.37 -13.28 -4.94
CA PRO A 209 -20.22 -12.99 -4.07
C PRO A 209 -20.40 -13.70 -2.72
N THR A 210 -19.33 -14.35 -2.25
CA THR A 210 -19.34 -15.10 -0.98
C THR A 210 -18.59 -14.34 0.09
N ILE A 211 -19.24 -14.13 1.24
CA ILE A 211 -18.66 -13.53 2.45
C ILE A 211 -18.36 -14.65 3.45
N MET A 212 -17.15 -14.63 3.99
CA MET A 212 -16.75 -15.54 5.07
C MET A 212 -17.15 -14.93 6.41
N GLY A 213 -18.11 -15.53 7.10
CA GLY A 213 -18.74 -14.99 8.31
C GLY A 213 -20.14 -14.49 8.05
N ASP A 214 -20.63 -13.56 8.87
CA ASP A 214 -21.96 -12.96 8.78
C ASP A 214 -21.99 -11.62 8.02
N GLY A 215 -20.82 -11.14 7.60
CA GLY A 215 -20.66 -9.88 6.86
C GLY A 215 -20.64 -8.63 7.74
N SER A 216 -20.65 -8.78 9.07
CA SER A 216 -20.60 -7.66 10.02
C SER A 216 -19.17 -7.10 10.20
N GLU A 217 -18.14 -7.87 9.79
CA GLU A 217 -16.77 -7.40 9.79
C GLU A 217 -16.65 -6.11 8.99
N ALA A 218 -16.00 -5.10 9.58
CA ALA A 218 -15.97 -3.78 8.99
C ALA A 218 -14.58 -3.17 8.95
N PHE A 219 -14.34 -2.45 7.87
CA PHE A 219 -13.04 -1.87 7.58
C PHE A 219 -13.21 -0.45 7.03
N ASP A 220 -12.14 0.32 7.17
CA ASP A 220 -11.95 1.59 6.47
C ASP A 220 -11.26 1.30 5.14
N PHE A 221 -12.01 1.45 4.05
CA PHE A 221 -11.49 1.26 2.69
C PHE A 221 -11.03 2.61 2.12
N VAL A 222 -9.74 2.70 1.79
CA VAL A 222 -9.13 3.91 1.26
C VAL A 222 -8.65 3.69 -0.17
N ALA A 223 -8.96 4.63 -1.06
CA ALA A 223 -8.53 4.57 -2.45
C ALA A 223 -6.99 4.67 -2.55
N VAL A 224 -6.40 3.94 -3.47
CA VAL A 224 -4.95 3.92 -3.67
C VAL A 224 -4.40 5.28 -4.07
N GLU A 225 -5.16 6.08 -4.79
CA GLU A 225 -4.81 7.45 -5.17
C GLU A 225 -4.71 8.35 -3.94
N ASP A 226 -5.59 8.16 -2.94
CA ASP A 226 -5.50 8.88 -1.66
C ASP A 226 -4.27 8.45 -0.85
N CYS A 227 -3.90 7.15 -0.90
CA CYS A 227 -2.65 6.69 -0.30
C CYS A 227 -1.42 7.35 -0.97
N ALA A 228 -1.45 7.49 -2.29
CA ALA A 228 -0.40 8.18 -3.04
C ALA A 228 -0.36 9.68 -2.68
N LEU A 229 -1.52 10.31 -2.53
CA LEU A 229 -1.62 11.70 -2.04
C LEU A 229 -1.00 11.82 -0.64
N ALA A 230 -1.33 10.91 0.28
CA ALA A 230 -0.76 10.90 1.63
C ALA A 230 0.78 10.79 1.62
N ASN A 231 1.35 9.96 0.73
CA ASN A 231 2.80 9.87 0.55
C ASN A 231 3.42 11.23 0.18
N VAL A 232 2.82 11.92 -0.79
CA VAL A 232 3.31 13.22 -1.24
C VAL A 232 3.10 14.29 -0.16
N CYS A 233 1.97 14.29 0.56
CA CYS A 233 1.72 15.16 1.71
C CYS A 233 2.79 14.95 2.80
N ALA A 234 3.08 13.70 3.16
CA ALA A 234 4.11 13.34 4.12
C ALA A 234 5.51 13.82 3.69
N MET A 235 5.84 13.70 2.40
CA MET A 235 7.11 14.20 1.87
C MET A 235 7.19 15.73 1.94
N LYS A 236 6.10 16.44 1.66
CA LYS A 236 6.03 17.90 1.67
C LYS A 236 5.97 18.51 3.08
N SER A 237 5.41 17.81 4.05
CA SER A 237 5.19 18.32 5.42
C SER A 237 6.50 18.65 6.15
N ASP A 238 6.40 19.35 7.28
CA ASP A 238 7.51 19.57 8.22
C ASP A 238 7.56 18.53 9.34
N ALA A 239 6.59 17.61 9.38
CA ALA A 239 6.53 16.53 10.36
C ALA A 239 7.75 15.61 10.29
N VAL A 240 8.27 15.20 11.44
CA VAL A 240 9.39 14.26 11.60
C VAL A 240 9.11 13.34 12.77
N ASP A 241 9.74 12.16 12.80
CA ASP A 241 9.61 11.15 13.88
C ASP A 241 8.14 10.87 14.25
N SER A 242 7.29 10.72 13.25
CA SER A 242 5.85 10.60 13.45
C SER A 242 5.21 9.57 12.54
N PHE A 243 4.11 8.96 13.04
CA PHE A 243 3.28 8.04 12.27
C PHE A 243 1.87 8.63 12.14
N TYR A 244 1.23 8.33 11.01
CA TYR A 244 -0.10 8.84 10.65
C TYR A 244 -0.97 7.75 10.06
N ASN A 245 -2.22 7.68 10.49
CA ASN A 245 -3.22 6.87 9.83
C ASN A 245 -3.60 7.46 8.48
N VAL A 246 -3.70 6.59 7.49
CA VAL A 246 -4.16 6.93 6.14
C VAL A 246 -5.41 6.12 5.85
N GLY A 247 -6.55 6.76 5.96
CA GLY A 247 -7.87 6.17 5.80
C GLY A 247 -8.90 7.26 5.53
N THR A 248 -10.16 6.85 5.46
CA THR A 248 -11.31 7.74 5.26
C THR A 248 -12.03 8.08 6.58
N GLY A 249 -11.77 7.33 7.64
CA GLY A 249 -12.51 7.38 8.89
C GLY A 249 -13.91 6.76 8.80
N LYS A 250 -14.29 6.18 7.66
CA LYS A 250 -15.62 5.62 7.41
C LYS A 250 -15.63 4.11 7.57
N ARG A 251 -16.55 3.63 8.36
CA ARG A 251 -16.81 2.21 8.60
C ARG A 251 -17.64 1.64 7.45
N THR A 252 -17.16 0.59 6.80
CA THR A 252 -17.92 -0.16 5.79
C THR A 252 -17.83 -1.64 6.11
N SER A 253 -18.98 -2.31 6.30
CA SER A 253 -19.04 -3.75 6.51
C SER A 253 -18.82 -4.51 5.20
N LEU A 254 -18.40 -5.79 5.30
CA LEU A 254 -18.25 -6.64 4.12
C LEU A 254 -19.59 -6.85 3.38
N LYS A 255 -20.70 -6.84 4.12
CA LYS A 255 -22.04 -6.91 3.53
C LYS A 255 -22.35 -5.65 2.72
N GLU A 256 -22.18 -4.45 3.29
CA GLU A 256 -22.37 -3.17 2.58
C GLU A 256 -21.45 -3.06 1.36
N LEU A 257 -20.22 -3.53 1.47
CA LEU A 257 -19.27 -3.57 0.35
C LEU A 257 -19.79 -4.45 -0.80
N ALA A 258 -20.26 -5.66 -0.49
CA ALA A 258 -20.80 -6.57 -1.49
C ALA A 258 -22.07 -6.00 -2.15
N GLU A 259 -22.98 -5.40 -1.36
CA GLU A 259 -24.19 -4.74 -1.88
C GLU A 259 -23.83 -3.61 -2.85
N LYS A 260 -22.84 -2.77 -2.50
CA LYS A 260 -22.35 -1.70 -3.40
C LYS A 260 -21.79 -2.25 -4.70
N LEU A 261 -20.97 -3.29 -4.65
CA LEU A 261 -20.40 -3.93 -5.84
C LEU A 261 -21.48 -4.52 -6.76
N LEU A 262 -22.49 -5.20 -6.19
CA LEU A 262 -23.62 -5.72 -6.95
C LEU A 262 -24.40 -4.61 -7.68
N VAL A 263 -24.64 -3.49 -7.00
CA VAL A 263 -25.32 -2.32 -7.58
C VAL A 263 -24.47 -1.71 -8.71
N LEU A 264 -23.18 -1.45 -8.46
CA LEU A 264 -22.28 -0.84 -9.46
C LEU A 264 -22.09 -1.71 -10.70
N MET A 265 -22.09 -3.04 -10.52
CA MET A 265 -21.96 -4.01 -11.61
C MET A 265 -23.30 -4.37 -12.29
N GLY A 266 -24.43 -3.84 -11.79
CA GLY A 266 -25.77 -4.15 -12.31
C GLY A 266 -26.14 -5.63 -12.16
N CYS A 267 -25.63 -6.32 -11.15
CA CYS A 267 -25.81 -7.76 -10.93
C CYS A 267 -26.85 -8.03 -9.82
N PRO A 268 -27.98 -8.70 -10.12
CA PRO A 268 -29.03 -8.96 -9.14
C PRO A 268 -28.78 -10.21 -8.27
N SER A 269 -27.57 -10.78 -8.30
CA SER A 269 -27.27 -12.01 -7.55
C SER A 269 -27.35 -11.78 -6.04
N PRO A 270 -27.82 -12.77 -5.26
CA PRO A 270 -27.82 -12.67 -3.79
C PRO A 270 -26.39 -12.80 -3.25
N ILE A 271 -26.16 -12.29 -2.05
CA ILE A 271 -24.91 -12.51 -1.31
C ILE A 271 -24.97 -13.88 -0.65
N GLN A 272 -23.90 -14.67 -0.79
CA GLN A 272 -23.73 -15.94 -0.07
C GLN A 272 -22.86 -15.76 1.16
N PHE A 273 -23.12 -16.55 2.20
CA PHE A 273 -22.35 -16.57 3.43
C PHE A 273 -21.77 -17.97 3.65
N ALA A 274 -20.50 -18.02 4.04
CA ALA A 274 -19.79 -19.25 4.34
C ALA A 274 -19.17 -19.19 5.75
N PRO A 275 -18.84 -20.33 6.36
CA PRO A 275 -18.18 -20.35 7.66
C PRO A 275 -16.91 -19.51 7.67
N ARG A 276 -16.68 -18.78 8.76
CA ARG A 276 -15.53 -17.89 8.90
C ARG A 276 -14.21 -18.67 8.82
N SER A 277 -13.28 -18.17 7.99
CA SER A 277 -11.91 -18.68 7.96
C SER A 277 -11.16 -18.24 9.21
N GLN A 278 -10.33 -19.11 9.79
CA GLN A 278 -9.40 -18.75 10.87
C GLN A 278 -8.22 -17.89 10.40
N ALA A 279 -8.07 -17.67 9.08
CA ALA A 279 -6.94 -16.94 8.51
C ALA A 279 -6.97 -15.44 8.80
N THR A 280 -8.13 -14.85 9.10
CA THR A 280 -8.27 -13.43 9.42
C THR A 280 -8.86 -13.25 10.82
N LEU A 281 -8.02 -12.77 11.74
CA LEU A 281 -8.41 -12.54 13.14
C LEU A 281 -9.01 -11.15 13.38
N VAL A 282 -8.98 -10.27 12.37
CA VAL A 282 -9.46 -8.88 12.48
C VAL A 282 -10.93 -8.81 12.10
N ARG A 283 -11.74 -8.20 12.98
CA ARG A 283 -13.17 -7.95 12.74
C ARG A 283 -13.44 -6.51 12.38
N ASN A 284 -12.79 -5.60 13.07
CA ASN A 284 -12.99 -4.18 12.90
C ASN A 284 -11.64 -3.46 12.78
N ARG A 285 -11.57 -2.56 11.80
CA ARG A 285 -10.38 -1.72 11.59
C ARG A 285 -10.79 -0.43 10.89
N VAL A 286 -11.11 0.59 11.69
CA VAL A 286 -11.47 1.92 11.23
C VAL A 286 -10.57 2.93 11.93
N GLY A 287 -9.82 3.72 11.14
CA GLY A 287 -8.83 4.65 11.66
C GLY A 287 -9.34 6.08 11.71
N SER A 288 -8.91 6.90 12.69
CA SER A 288 -9.00 8.34 12.60
C SER A 288 -7.88 8.88 11.70
N ALA A 289 -8.22 9.73 10.75
CA ALA A 289 -7.26 10.45 9.90
C ALA A 289 -7.08 11.92 10.36
N GLU A 290 -7.58 12.31 11.52
CA GLU A 290 -7.54 13.68 12.02
C GLU A 290 -6.11 14.20 12.20
N LYS A 291 -5.23 13.38 12.77
CA LYS A 291 -3.82 13.74 12.94
C LYS A 291 -3.13 13.96 11.59
N ALA A 292 -3.37 13.09 10.60
CA ALA A 292 -2.83 13.24 9.26
C ALA A 292 -3.34 14.54 8.59
N SER A 293 -4.62 14.86 8.77
CA SER A 293 -5.19 16.11 8.25
C SER A 293 -4.53 17.34 8.87
N ALA A 294 -4.37 17.34 10.20
CA ALA A 294 -3.86 18.49 10.94
C ALA A 294 -2.35 18.73 10.70
N GLU A 295 -1.53 17.65 10.66
CA GLU A 295 -0.08 17.78 10.72
C GLU A 295 0.61 17.61 9.35
N ILE A 296 0.04 16.81 8.44
CA ILE A 296 0.63 16.62 7.10
C ILE A 296 -0.28 17.08 5.96
N GLY A 297 -1.46 17.65 6.28
CA GLY A 297 -2.40 18.18 5.29
C GLY A 297 -3.07 17.11 4.42
N PHE A 298 -3.12 15.86 4.90
CA PHE A 298 -3.78 14.77 4.18
C PHE A 298 -5.25 14.66 4.57
N THR A 299 -6.13 14.65 3.57
CA THR A 299 -7.54 14.29 3.71
C THR A 299 -7.92 13.44 2.51
N SER A 300 -8.59 12.31 2.74
CA SER A 300 -9.09 11.44 1.66
C SER A 300 -10.09 12.22 0.80
N GLN A 301 -9.96 12.10 -0.52
CA GLN A 301 -10.75 12.86 -1.50
C GLN A 301 -11.73 11.97 -2.26
N ILE A 302 -11.49 10.67 -2.30
CA ILE A 302 -12.25 9.72 -3.11
C ILE A 302 -13.20 8.95 -2.20
N ASP A 303 -14.50 9.05 -2.45
CA ASP A 303 -15.47 8.23 -1.74
C ASP A 303 -15.46 6.77 -2.23
N LEU A 304 -16.04 5.85 -1.43
CA LEU A 304 -16.00 4.43 -1.73
C LEU A 304 -16.69 4.08 -3.06
N ASN A 305 -17.83 4.69 -3.39
CA ASN A 305 -18.53 4.37 -4.62
C ASN A 305 -17.71 4.80 -5.86
N GLU A 306 -17.15 6.01 -5.81
CA GLU A 306 -16.28 6.53 -6.86
C GLU A 306 -15.03 5.66 -7.01
N GLY A 307 -14.35 5.31 -5.92
CA GLY A 307 -13.16 4.48 -5.97
C GLY A 307 -13.43 3.05 -6.47
N LEU A 308 -14.57 2.45 -6.09
CA LEU A 308 -15.00 1.14 -6.61
C LEU A 308 -15.31 1.22 -8.11
N GLN A 309 -15.98 2.29 -8.57
CA GLN A 309 -16.25 2.48 -10.00
C GLN A 309 -14.94 2.59 -10.79
N ARG A 310 -13.97 3.38 -10.33
CA ARG A 310 -12.63 3.49 -10.94
C ARG A 310 -11.94 2.13 -11.05
N LEU A 311 -12.02 1.30 -10.01
CA LEU A 311 -11.46 -0.06 -10.01
C LEU A 311 -12.18 -0.96 -11.03
N ILE A 312 -13.52 -0.91 -11.09
CA ILE A 312 -14.33 -1.67 -12.04
C ILE A 312 -13.97 -1.27 -13.49
N ASP A 313 -13.91 0.01 -13.79
CA ASP A 313 -13.56 0.55 -15.11
C ASP A 313 -12.14 0.15 -15.52
N TRP A 314 -11.20 0.22 -14.57
CA TRP A 314 -9.84 -0.24 -14.82
C TRP A 314 -9.79 -1.75 -15.13
N ARG A 315 -10.50 -2.57 -14.37
CA ARG A 315 -10.60 -4.02 -14.64
C ARG A 315 -11.19 -4.30 -16.01
N ALA A 316 -12.25 -3.59 -16.39
CA ALA A 316 -12.91 -3.76 -17.69
C ALA A 316 -11.97 -3.44 -18.86
N SER A 317 -11.18 -2.37 -18.74
CA SER A 317 -10.23 -1.94 -19.77
C SER A 317 -8.94 -2.80 -19.85
N HIS A 318 -8.62 -3.57 -18.78
CA HIS A 318 -7.40 -4.39 -18.67
C HIS A 318 -7.68 -5.90 -18.64
N LYS A 319 -8.88 -6.35 -19.04
CA LYS A 319 -9.29 -7.78 -18.98
C LYS A 319 -8.30 -8.74 -19.63
N ALA A 320 -7.82 -8.41 -20.83
CA ALA A 320 -6.88 -9.26 -21.56
C ALA A 320 -5.53 -9.39 -20.84
N GLU A 321 -5.03 -8.29 -20.30
CA GLU A 321 -3.78 -8.23 -19.54
C GLU A 321 -3.90 -8.99 -18.22
N VAL A 322 -5.01 -8.81 -17.50
CA VAL A 322 -5.35 -9.55 -16.27
C VAL A 322 -5.40 -11.05 -16.56
N ALA A 323 -6.07 -11.47 -17.64
CA ALA A 323 -6.18 -12.87 -18.04
C ALA A 323 -4.81 -13.48 -18.40
N ALA A 324 -3.99 -12.76 -19.17
CA ALA A 324 -2.64 -13.20 -19.54
C ALA A 324 -1.74 -13.40 -18.33
N ARG A 325 -1.79 -12.50 -17.35
CA ARG A 325 -1.01 -12.61 -16.11
C ARG A 325 -1.48 -13.78 -15.22
N ARG A 326 -2.80 -14.00 -15.11
CA ARG A 326 -3.35 -15.17 -14.39
C ARG A 326 -2.88 -16.47 -15.01
N HIS A 327 -2.87 -16.53 -16.33
CA HIS A 327 -2.39 -17.70 -17.07
C HIS A 327 -0.91 -17.96 -16.84
N ALA A 328 -0.08 -16.92 -16.83
CA ALA A 328 1.38 -17.03 -16.64
C ALA A 328 1.79 -17.56 -15.26
N VAL A 329 0.96 -17.37 -14.22
CA VAL A 329 1.23 -17.85 -12.85
C VAL A 329 0.46 -19.15 -12.50
N GLY A 330 -0.14 -19.82 -13.48
CA GLY A 330 -0.82 -21.11 -13.29
C GLY A 330 -2.15 -21.03 -12.54
N LEU A 331 -2.71 -19.85 -12.41
CA LEU A 331 -4.06 -19.64 -11.86
C LEU A 331 -5.09 -19.81 -12.99
N PHE A 332 -5.36 -21.07 -13.32
CA PHE A 332 -6.38 -21.39 -14.30
C PHE A 332 -7.77 -21.24 -13.70
N SER A 333 -8.63 -20.64 -14.53
CA SER A 333 -10.11 -20.62 -14.62
C SER A 333 -10.90 -21.00 -13.37
#